data_55daeca292d5689dc5b2c60083d4758c
#
_entry.id   55daeca292d5689dc5b2c60083d4758c
#
_cell.length_a   1.000
_cell.length_b   1.000
_cell.length_c   1.000
_cell.angle_alpha   90.00
_cell.angle_beta   90.00
_cell.angle_gamma   90.00
#
_symmetry.space_group_name_H-M   'P 1'
#
loop_
_entity.id
_entity.type
_entity.pdbx_description
1 polymer ?
#
loop_
_entity_poly.entity_id
_entity_poly.type
_entity_poly.pdbx_seq_one_letter_code
_entity_poly.pdbx_strand_id
1 'polypeptide(L)'
;LLHPLIGQAIQAEVEEKIRQGAQRLLFDIPLLVEGKARWLTQLDAVVVVDCQPETQIQRVMQRSGLDRQAVENILAAQASRSQRRACADVVIYNDPLSWAELTQQISDLAAHFRL
;
A
#
# COMPACT_ATOMS: atom_id res chain seq x y z
N LEU A 1 14.26 -10.71 -12.84
CA LEU A 1 14.32 -12.16 -12.61
C LEU A 1 13.69 -12.60 -11.31
N LEU A 2 13.74 -11.75 -10.25
CA LEU A 2 13.10 -12.10 -8.96
C LEU A 2 11.57 -11.96 -8.99
N HIS A 3 11.04 -11.06 -9.81
CA HIS A 3 9.61 -10.82 -9.88
C HIS A 3 8.77 -12.04 -10.24
N PRO A 4 9.12 -12.88 -11.23
CA PRO A 4 8.34 -14.08 -11.52
C PRO A 4 8.33 -15.08 -10.36
N LEU A 5 9.46 -15.26 -9.68
CA LEU A 5 9.56 -16.18 -8.54
C LEU A 5 8.75 -15.69 -7.35
N ILE A 6 8.81 -14.38 -7.07
CA ILE A 6 8.01 -13.75 -6.02
C ILE A 6 6.53 -13.90 -6.33
N GLY A 7 6.14 -13.65 -7.58
CA GLY A 7 4.75 -13.81 -8.01
C GLY A 7 4.25 -15.24 -7.84
N GLN A 8 5.06 -16.23 -8.16
CA GLN A 8 4.72 -17.64 -7.97
C GLN A 8 4.58 -17.99 -6.50
N ALA A 9 5.47 -17.48 -5.64
CA ALA A 9 5.39 -17.72 -4.21
C ALA A 9 4.12 -17.11 -3.61
N ILE A 10 3.76 -15.90 -4.01
CA ILE A 10 2.52 -15.25 -3.57
C ILE A 10 1.31 -16.05 -4.04
N GLN A 11 1.28 -16.48 -5.29
CA GLN A 11 0.18 -17.25 -5.84
C GLN A 11 -0.01 -18.58 -5.07
N ALA A 12 1.08 -19.26 -4.76
CA ALA A 12 1.03 -20.50 -3.99
C ALA A 12 0.48 -20.25 -2.58
N GLU A 13 0.88 -19.17 -1.94
CA GLU A 13 0.38 -18.81 -0.61
C GLU A 13 -1.10 -18.44 -0.64
N VAL A 14 -1.54 -17.70 -1.65
CA VAL A 14 -2.95 -17.37 -1.85
C VAL A 14 -3.78 -18.64 -1.98
N GLU A 15 -3.37 -19.57 -2.83
CA GLU A 15 -4.08 -20.84 -3.02
C GLU A 15 -4.16 -21.63 -1.72
N GLU A 16 -3.09 -21.68 -0.94
CA GLU A 16 -3.07 -22.36 0.34
C GLU A 16 -4.02 -21.71 1.34
N LYS A 17 -4.04 -20.39 1.44
CA LYS A 17 -4.96 -19.68 2.33
C LYS A 17 -6.42 -19.91 1.94
N ILE A 18 -6.72 -19.95 0.66
CA ILE A 18 -8.07 -20.26 0.18
C ILE A 18 -8.46 -21.69 0.57
N ARG A 19 -7.56 -22.66 0.41
CA ARG A 19 -7.81 -24.04 0.84
C ARG A 19 -8.07 -24.14 2.34
N GLN A 20 -7.44 -23.26 3.15
CA GLN A 20 -7.65 -23.20 4.60
C GLN A 20 -8.95 -22.49 5.00
N GLY A 21 -9.73 -22.00 4.03
CA GLY A 21 -11.02 -21.37 4.28
C GLY A 21 -10.97 -19.87 4.48
N ALA A 22 -9.88 -19.20 4.11
CA ALA A 22 -9.79 -17.75 4.20
C ALA A 22 -10.83 -17.10 3.28
N GLN A 23 -11.63 -16.19 3.83
CA GLN A 23 -12.65 -15.46 3.10
C GLN A 23 -12.16 -14.08 2.66
N ARG A 24 -11.10 -13.55 3.30
CA ARG A 24 -10.52 -12.25 3.03
C ARG A 24 -9.02 -12.37 3.00
N LEU A 25 -8.42 -11.76 1.99
CA LEU A 25 -6.97 -11.73 1.82
C LEU A 25 -6.50 -10.29 1.72
N LEU A 26 -5.53 -9.93 2.54
CA LEU A 26 -4.92 -8.62 2.53
C LEU A 26 -3.50 -8.75 1.97
N PHE A 27 -3.22 -7.97 0.92
CA PHE A 27 -1.90 -7.93 0.31
C PHE A 27 -1.22 -6.61 0.64
N ASP A 28 -0.07 -6.67 1.29
CA ASP A 28 0.77 -5.50 1.49
C ASP A 28 1.79 -5.44 0.37
N ILE A 29 1.55 -4.55 -0.59
CA ILE A 29 2.35 -4.48 -1.82
C ILE A 29 2.95 -3.07 -1.93
N PRO A 30 4.26 -2.92 -1.63
CA PRO A 30 4.90 -1.61 -1.61
C PRO A 30 4.92 -0.88 -2.97
N LEU A 31 5.00 -1.59 -4.07
CA LEU A 31 5.09 -1.04 -5.42
C LEU A 31 3.91 -1.48 -6.29
N LEU A 32 2.71 -1.45 -5.72
CA LEU A 32 1.50 -1.89 -6.42
C LEU A 32 1.24 -1.06 -7.68
N VAL A 33 1.32 0.27 -7.58
CA VAL A 33 0.98 1.16 -8.68
C VAL A 33 1.99 1.03 -9.82
N GLU A 34 3.26 0.87 -9.50
CA GLU A 34 4.32 0.64 -10.48
C GLU A 34 4.12 -0.68 -11.23
N GLY A 35 3.56 -1.69 -10.56
CA GLY A 35 3.25 -3.00 -11.15
C GLY A 35 1.77 -3.25 -11.36
N LYS A 36 0.96 -2.21 -11.53
CA LYS A 36 -0.51 -2.30 -11.52
C LYS A 36 -1.09 -3.28 -12.54
N ALA A 37 -0.51 -3.36 -13.73
CA ALA A 37 -1.00 -4.26 -14.76
C ALA A 37 -1.00 -5.72 -14.32
N ARG A 38 -0.10 -6.08 -13.42
CA ARG A 38 0.01 -7.43 -12.89
C ARG A 38 -1.01 -7.71 -11.78
N TRP A 39 -1.31 -6.69 -10.95
CA TRP A 39 -2.07 -6.88 -9.73
C TRP A 39 -3.55 -6.53 -9.85
N LEU A 40 -3.90 -5.50 -10.61
CA LEU A 40 -5.27 -4.97 -10.62
C LEU A 40 -6.33 -5.99 -11.06
N THR A 41 -5.96 -6.94 -11.90
CA THR A 41 -6.88 -8.00 -12.33
C THR A 41 -7.13 -9.06 -11.25
N GLN A 42 -6.34 -9.06 -10.19
CA GLN A 42 -6.41 -10.08 -9.12
C GLN A 42 -7.00 -9.52 -7.82
N LEU A 43 -7.19 -8.21 -7.73
CA LEU A 43 -7.62 -7.54 -6.51
C LEU A 43 -9.06 -7.06 -6.64
N ASP A 44 -9.84 -7.23 -5.58
CA ASP A 44 -11.20 -6.70 -5.51
C ASP A 44 -11.22 -5.23 -5.16
N ALA A 45 -10.25 -4.77 -4.38
CA ALA A 45 -10.13 -3.38 -3.97
C ALA A 45 -8.69 -3.01 -3.67
N VAL A 46 -8.38 -1.73 -3.85
CA VAL A 46 -7.07 -1.15 -3.54
C VAL A 46 -7.24 -0.05 -2.52
N VAL A 47 -6.51 -0.17 -1.42
CA VAL A 47 -6.42 0.85 -0.38
C VAL A 47 -5.05 1.49 -0.46
N VAL A 48 -5.01 2.82 -0.54
CA VAL A 48 -3.77 3.59 -0.54
C VAL A 48 -3.65 4.35 0.76
N VAL A 49 -2.52 4.23 1.41
CA VAL A 49 -2.19 5.05 2.58
C VAL A 49 -1.45 6.29 2.07
N ASP A 50 -1.99 7.45 2.35
CA ASP A 50 -1.52 8.73 1.80
C ASP A 50 -1.10 9.69 2.91
N CYS A 51 -0.18 10.58 2.60
CA CYS A 51 0.19 11.71 3.43
C CYS A 51 0.74 12.82 2.53
N GLN A 52 0.96 14.00 3.11
CA GLN A 52 1.61 15.09 2.38
C GLN A 52 3.05 14.71 2.02
N PRO A 53 3.58 15.20 0.88
CA PRO A 53 4.95 14.88 0.47
C PRO A 53 5.99 15.23 1.54
N GLU A 54 5.85 16.38 2.19
CA GLU A 54 6.79 16.78 3.24
C GLU A 54 6.76 15.83 4.43
N THR A 55 5.58 15.39 4.84
CA THR A 55 5.43 14.42 5.92
C THR A 55 6.13 13.10 5.56
N GLN A 56 5.96 12.65 4.34
CA GLN A 56 6.61 11.44 3.84
C GLN A 56 8.14 11.57 3.89
N ILE A 57 8.66 12.69 3.41
CA ILE A 57 10.10 12.95 3.42
C ILE A 57 10.64 12.91 4.85
N GLN A 58 10.00 13.61 5.77
CA GLN A 58 10.44 13.66 7.16
C GLN A 58 10.42 12.27 7.82
N ARG A 59 9.38 11.51 7.60
CA ARG A 59 9.26 10.15 8.15
C ARG A 59 10.36 9.23 7.62
N VAL A 60 10.67 9.29 6.33
CA VAL A 60 11.71 8.47 5.73
C VAL A 60 13.09 8.87 6.23
N MET A 61 13.36 10.18 6.34
CA MET A 61 14.62 10.68 6.89
C MET A 61 14.84 10.16 8.32
N GLN A 62 13.83 10.23 9.17
CA GLN A 62 13.91 9.76 10.55
C GLN A 62 14.10 8.24 10.64
N ARG A 63 13.38 7.49 9.83
CA ARG A 63 13.41 6.03 9.87
C ARG A 63 14.72 5.45 9.32
N SER A 64 15.21 6.02 8.22
CA SER A 64 16.29 5.44 7.43
C SER A 64 17.63 6.17 7.57
N GLY A 65 17.66 7.34 8.23
CA GLY A 65 18.89 8.13 8.38
C GLY A 65 19.41 8.74 7.09
N LEU A 66 18.60 8.77 6.04
CA LEU A 66 18.97 9.38 4.76
C LEU A 66 18.80 10.89 4.82
N ASP A 67 19.59 11.62 4.01
CA ASP A 67 19.39 13.05 3.85
C ASP A 67 18.18 13.33 2.93
N ARG A 68 17.74 14.59 2.90
CA ARG A 68 16.58 14.99 2.12
C ARG A 68 16.73 14.68 0.64
N GLN A 69 17.90 14.97 0.05
CA GLN A 69 18.11 14.76 -1.37
C GLN A 69 18.01 13.28 -1.75
N ALA A 70 18.55 12.41 -0.92
CA ALA A 70 18.47 10.97 -1.14
C ALA A 70 17.02 10.49 -1.13
N VAL A 71 16.21 10.99 -0.19
CA VAL A 71 14.79 10.66 -0.10
C VAL A 71 14.02 11.18 -1.31
N GLU A 72 14.26 12.42 -1.72
CA GLU A 72 13.61 13.01 -2.89
C GLU A 72 13.94 12.21 -4.16
N ASN A 73 15.16 11.76 -4.32
CA ASN A 73 15.56 10.92 -5.44
C ASN A 73 14.82 9.58 -5.47
N ILE A 74 14.65 8.96 -4.31
CA ILE A 74 13.89 7.70 -4.20
C ILE A 74 12.42 7.94 -4.58
N LEU A 75 11.81 8.99 -4.07
CA LEU A 75 10.41 9.31 -4.35
C LEU A 75 10.18 9.65 -5.82
N ALA A 76 11.13 10.34 -6.46
CA ALA A 76 11.04 10.67 -7.87
C ALA A 76 11.07 9.44 -8.78
N ALA A 77 11.66 8.34 -8.33
CA ALA A 77 11.72 7.08 -9.07
C ALA A 77 10.45 6.23 -8.91
N GLN A 78 9.59 6.58 -7.97
CA GLN A 78 8.35 5.85 -7.71
C GLN A 78 7.15 6.53 -8.37
N ALA A 79 5.99 5.88 -8.34
CA ALA A 79 4.75 6.47 -8.78
C ALA A 79 4.45 7.74 -7.97
N SER A 80 3.90 8.74 -8.62
CA SER A 80 3.52 9.99 -7.96
C SER A 80 2.35 9.78 -7.01
N ARG A 81 2.17 10.72 -6.09
CA ARG A 81 1.00 10.73 -5.20
C ARG A 81 -0.30 10.71 -5.99
N SER A 82 -0.40 11.50 -7.06
CA SER A 82 -1.57 11.52 -7.92
C SER A 82 -1.84 10.17 -8.57
N GLN A 83 -0.79 9.51 -9.06
CA GLN A 83 -0.92 8.17 -9.66
C GLN A 83 -1.39 7.14 -8.64
N ARG A 84 -0.85 7.17 -7.42
CA ARG A 84 -1.29 6.27 -6.36
C ARG A 84 -2.75 6.48 -5.99
N ARG A 85 -3.15 7.74 -5.82
CA ARG A 85 -4.54 8.08 -5.47
C ARG A 85 -5.51 7.70 -6.59
N ALA A 86 -5.10 7.83 -7.85
CA ALA A 86 -5.93 7.46 -8.99
C ALA A 86 -6.20 5.95 -9.05
N CYS A 87 -5.33 5.12 -8.49
CA CYS A 87 -5.52 3.67 -8.43
C CYS A 87 -6.30 3.21 -7.21
N ALA A 88 -6.58 4.08 -6.25
CA ALA A 88 -7.21 3.71 -4.98
C ALA A 88 -8.72 3.63 -5.10
N ASP A 89 -9.30 2.60 -4.51
CA ASP A 89 -10.72 2.55 -4.21
C ASP A 89 -11.03 3.30 -2.91
N VAL A 90 -10.10 3.23 -1.95
CA VAL A 90 -10.18 3.96 -0.69
C VAL A 90 -8.81 4.52 -0.36
N VAL A 91 -8.78 5.72 0.20
CA VAL A 91 -7.56 6.36 0.70
C VAL A 91 -7.66 6.49 2.22
N ILE A 92 -6.63 5.99 2.92
CA ILE A 92 -6.42 6.30 4.33
C ILE A 92 -5.44 7.47 4.38
N TYR A 93 -5.89 8.60 4.91
CA TYR A 93 -5.03 9.79 5.03
C TYR A 93 -4.36 9.79 6.40
N ASN A 94 -3.08 9.45 6.43
CA ASN A 94 -2.29 9.32 7.65
C ASN A 94 -1.36 10.53 7.83
N ASP A 95 -1.95 11.73 8.07
CA ASP A 95 -1.15 12.96 8.15
C ASP A 95 -1.90 14.14 8.79
N PRO A 96 -1.39 14.73 9.80
CA PRO A 96 -0.93 14.07 11.03
C PRO A 96 -2.15 13.53 11.76
N LEU A 97 -2.05 12.33 12.25
CA LEU A 97 -3.16 11.69 12.97
C LEU A 97 -2.71 11.14 14.30
N SER A 98 -3.63 11.19 15.28
CA SER A 98 -3.51 10.40 16.49
C SER A 98 -3.84 8.93 16.18
N TRP A 99 -3.44 8.03 17.08
CA TRP A 99 -3.83 6.62 16.95
C TRP A 99 -5.35 6.45 16.94
N ALA A 100 -6.08 7.25 17.71
CA ALA A 100 -7.55 7.20 17.74
C ALA A 100 -8.15 7.57 16.38
N GLU A 101 -7.64 8.63 15.74
CA GLU A 101 -8.12 9.06 14.42
C GLU A 101 -7.80 8.03 13.34
N LEU A 102 -6.59 7.45 13.35
CA LEU A 102 -6.22 6.41 12.41
C LEU A 102 -7.07 5.16 12.61
N THR A 103 -7.28 4.75 13.86
CA THR A 103 -8.14 3.61 14.21
C THR A 103 -9.56 3.83 13.70
N GLN A 104 -10.09 5.05 13.82
CA GLN A 104 -11.42 5.37 13.31
C GLN A 104 -11.49 5.25 11.78
N GLN A 105 -10.50 5.73 11.06
CA GLN A 105 -10.46 5.57 9.60
C GLN A 105 -10.42 4.09 9.20
N ILE A 106 -9.64 3.29 9.89
CA ILE A 106 -9.55 1.84 9.62
C ILE A 106 -10.87 1.15 9.94
N SER A 107 -11.53 1.53 11.02
CA SER A 107 -12.85 0.99 11.39
C SER A 107 -13.90 1.33 10.34
N ASP A 108 -13.92 2.57 9.85
CA ASP A 108 -14.83 3.02 8.80
C ASP A 108 -14.58 2.26 7.49
N LEU A 109 -13.31 2.03 7.15
CA LEU A 109 -12.93 1.24 5.98
C LEU A 109 -13.40 -0.21 6.11
N ALA A 110 -13.21 -0.81 7.28
CA ALA A 110 -13.67 -2.17 7.53
C ALA A 110 -15.17 -2.30 7.36
N ALA A 111 -15.93 -1.33 7.86
CA ALA A 111 -17.39 -1.28 7.69
C ALA A 111 -17.79 -1.13 6.21
N HIS A 112 -17.07 -0.29 5.46
CA HIS A 112 -17.30 -0.06 4.03
C HIS A 112 -17.16 -1.35 3.22
N PHE A 113 -16.16 -2.16 3.53
CA PHE A 113 -15.93 -3.45 2.87
C PHE A 113 -16.62 -4.63 3.56
N ARG A 114 -17.34 -4.38 4.65
CA ARG A 114 -18.03 -5.43 5.44
C ARG A 114 -17.05 -6.47 5.99
N LEU A 115 -15.93 -6.01 6.45
CA LEU A 115 -14.91 -6.88 7.05
C LEU A 115 -15.19 -7.24 8.51
#